data_101ff8dcafbe1e816a07ecf61b1eacf1
#
_entry.id   101ff8dcafbe1e816a07ecf61b1eacf1
#
_cell.length_a   1.000
_cell.length_b   1.000
_cell.length_c   1.000
_cell.angle_alpha   90.00
_cell.angle_beta   90.00
_cell.angle_gamma   90.00
#
_symmetry.space_group_name_H-M   'P 1'
#
loop_
_entity.id
_entity.type
_entity.pdbx_description
1 polymer ?
#
loop_
_entity_poly.entity_id
_entity_poly.type
_entity_poly.pdbx_seq_one_letter_code
_entity_poly.pdbx_strand_id
1 'polypeptide(L)'
;MASLGKRLPRNVEGEFFVDSTCINCDTCRQLAPDVFEDDGDYSFVQAQPDNEKTRREATRALLACPTGSIGTTGENLSHQVISDFPFLIEDGVYYCGFNSAKSYGGHSYFVQHPDGNWLIDSPRFLPHLTRPIEELGGIRFIFLTHRDDVAEAASYARKFKAERIIHRDELSAQPDAERIIDGVETINFHPDFQIIPTPGHTRGHMVLCYRNRFLFTGDHLWWSRVRQGLSASADYCWYSFPEQLKSLAKLKNYSFEWVLPGHGQRVHLPAEQMQHELGQFLKNRG
;
A
#
# COMPACT_ATOMS: atom_id res chain seq x y z
N MET A 1 14.84 2.17 -15.69
CA MET A 1 13.89 1.78 -16.78
C MET A 1 14.20 0.35 -17.18
N ALA A 2 13.16 -0.43 -17.42
CA ALA A 2 13.29 -1.83 -17.84
C ALA A 2 14.14 -1.98 -19.11
N SER A 3 14.88 -3.08 -19.19
CA SER A 3 15.79 -3.38 -20.30
C SER A 3 15.35 -4.66 -21.02
N LEU A 4 15.18 -4.58 -22.36
CA LEU A 4 14.86 -5.75 -23.19
C LEU A 4 15.89 -6.89 -23.02
N GLY A 5 17.19 -6.54 -22.86
CA GLY A 5 18.24 -7.53 -22.65
C GLY A 5 18.11 -8.30 -21.32
N LYS A 6 17.24 -7.84 -20.41
CA LYS A 6 16.93 -8.48 -19.12
C LYS A 6 15.49 -9.00 -19.06
N ARG A 7 14.74 -8.97 -20.18
CA ARG A 7 13.36 -9.46 -20.26
C ARG A 7 13.27 -10.88 -19.70
N LEU A 8 12.33 -11.12 -18.80
CA LEU A 8 12.09 -12.45 -18.24
C LEU A 8 11.55 -13.40 -19.33
N PRO A 9 12.06 -14.66 -19.41
CA PRO A 9 11.60 -15.63 -20.40
C PRO A 9 10.11 -16.00 -20.26
N ARG A 10 9.55 -15.86 -19.07
CA ARG A 10 8.15 -16.17 -18.74
C ARG A 10 7.15 -15.19 -19.36
N ASN A 11 7.59 -13.95 -19.72
CA ASN A 11 6.69 -13.01 -20.38
C ASN A 11 6.19 -13.57 -21.72
N VAL A 12 4.87 -13.51 -21.95
CA VAL A 12 4.33 -13.78 -23.28
C VAL A 12 4.87 -12.78 -24.31
N GLU A 13 4.96 -13.18 -25.57
CA GLU A 13 5.41 -12.32 -26.65
C GLU A 13 4.52 -11.07 -26.78
N GLY A 14 5.11 -9.92 -27.08
CA GLY A 14 4.42 -8.64 -27.30
C GLY A 14 5.14 -7.44 -26.70
N GLU A 15 4.44 -6.32 -26.63
CA GLU A 15 5.01 -5.01 -26.33
C GLU A 15 5.41 -4.86 -24.86
N PHE A 16 4.51 -5.20 -23.92
CA PHE A 16 4.81 -5.11 -22.51
C PHE A 16 5.69 -6.27 -22.05
N PHE A 17 6.59 -5.99 -21.13
CA PHE A 17 7.46 -6.99 -20.51
C PHE A 17 7.88 -6.59 -19.10
N VAL A 18 8.24 -7.58 -18.31
CA VAL A 18 8.93 -7.42 -17.01
C VAL A 18 10.36 -7.91 -17.18
N ASP A 19 11.31 -7.22 -16.57
CA ASP A 19 12.71 -7.62 -16.57
C ASP A 19 13.19 -8.18 -15.22
N SER A 20 14.38 -8.76 -15.18
CA SER A 20 14.97 -9.42 -14.01
C SER A 20 15.34 -8.47 -12.86
N THR A 21 15.03 -7.18 -12.94
CA THR A 21 15.12 -6.23 -11.81
C THR A 21 13.85 -6.19 -10.96
N CYS A 22 12.84 -6.97 -11.33
CA CYS A 22 11.61 -7.14 -10.55
C CYS A 22 11.92 -7.68 -9.14
N ILE A 23 11.28 -7.11 -8.13
CA ILE A 23 11.41 -7.51 -6.72
C ILE A 23 10.17 -8.25 -6.19
N ASN A 24 9.27 -8.65 -7.08
CA ASN A 24 8.03 -9.37 -6.77
C ASN A 24 7.10 -8.70 -5.73
N CYS A 25 7.01 -7.37 -5.75
CA CYS A 25 6.25 -6.57 -4.79
C CYS A 25 4.72 -6.56 -4.99
N ASP A 26 4.18 -7.31 -5.94
CA ASP A 26 2.75 -7.42 -6.29
C ASP A 26 2.09 -6.16 -6.88
N THR A 27 2.71 -5.00 -6.89
CA THR A 27 2.10 -3.74 -7.35
C THR A 27 1.43 -3.83 -8.72
N CYS A 28 2.08 -4.46 -9.70
CA CYS A 28 1.57 -4.59 -11.06
C CYS A 28 0.34 -5.51 -11.14
N ARG A 29 0.32 -6.59 -10.36
CA ARG A 29 -0.81 -7.51 -10.28
C ARG A 29 -2.03 -6.90 -9.60
N GLN A 30 -1.83 -5.88 -8.74
CA GLN A 30 -2.91 -5.09 -8.14
C GLN A 30 -3.55 -4.13 -9.15
N LEU A 31 -2.73 -3.52 -10.02
CA LEU A 31 -3.18 -2.47 -10.94
C LEU A 31 -3.65 -3.01 -12.29
N ALA A 32 -3.11 -4.15 -12.73
CA ALA A 32 -3.45 -4.78 -14.00
C ALA A 32 -3.42 -6.32 -13.87
N PRO A 33 -4.36 -6.92 -13.09
CA PRO A 33 -4.38 -8.35 -12.82
C PRO A 33 -4.60 -9.21 -14.07
N ASP A 34 -5.24 -8.66 -15.11
CA ASP A 34 -5.44 -9.37 -16.37
C ASP A 34 -4.16 -9.45 -17.23
N VAL A 35 -3.17 -8.59 -16.93
CA VAL A 35 -1.92 -8.50 -17.68
C VAL A 35 -0.76 -9.18 -16.94
N PHE A 36 -0.67 -9.03 -15.62
CA PHE A 36 0.46 -9.50 -14.82
C PHE A 36 0.08 -10.65 -13.89
N GLU A 37 0.95 -11.65 -13.82
CA GLU A 37 0.81 -12.84 -12.95
C GLU A 37 2.10 -13.07 -12.16
N ASP A 38 2.04 -13.99 -11.18
CA ASP A 38 3.11 -14.40 -10.28
C ASP A 38 3.73 -15.73 -10.73
N ASP A 39 5.07 -15.82 -10.80
CA ASP A 39 5.75 -17.09 -11.00
C ASP A 39 6.52 -17.58 -9.75
N GLY A 40 6.31 -16.88 -8.61
CA GLY A 40 6.95 -17.15 -7.33
C GLY A 40 8.17 -16.26 -7.07
N ASP A 41 9.03 -16.03 -8.07
CA ASP A 41 10.23 -15.19 -7.94
C ASP A 41 10.00 -13.77 -8.49
N TYR A 42 9.18 -13.65 -9.53
CA TYR A 42 8.93 -12.40 -10.26
C TYR A 42 7.45 -12.28 -10.63
N SER A 43 7.01 -11.05 -10.85
CA SER A 43 5.84 -10.83 -11.71
C SER A 43 6.26 -10.95 -13.18
N PHE A 44 5.36 -11.43 -14.02
CA PHE A 44 5.58 -11.51 -15.48
C PHE A 44 4.31 -11.12 -16.24
N VAL A 45 4.43 -10.82 -17.52
CA VAL A 45 3.27 -10.56 -18.40
C VAL A 45 2.68 -11.89 -18.83
N GLN A 46 1.48 -12.22 -18.34
CA GLN A 46 0.73 -13.43 -18.71
C GLN A 46 -0.11 -13.23 -19.99
N ALA A 47 -0.58 -12.00 -20.20
CA ALA A 47 -1.34 -11.63 -21.39
C ALA A 47 -0.99 -10.19 -21.80
N GLN A 48 -0.87 -9.92 -23.11
CA GLN A 48 -0.70 -8.54 -23.56
C GLN A 48 -2.02 -7.78 -23.46
N PRO A 49 -1.98 -6.46 -23.18
CA PRO A 49 -3.20 -5.64 -23.24
C PRO A 49 -3.83 -5.68 -24.64
N ASP A 50 -5.10 -6.02 -24.73
CA ASP A 50 -5.86 -6.18 -25.97
C ASP A 50 -6.87 -5.06 -26.23
N ASN A 51 -7.05 -4.16 -25.25
CA ASN A 51 -7.97 -3.02 -25.34
C ASN A 51 -7.41 -1.80 -24.59
N GLU A 52 -8.07 -0.65 -24.75
CA GLU A 52 -7.64 0.62 -24.15
C GLU A 52 -7.61 0.56 -22.61
N LYS A 53 -8.58 -0.11 -22.00
CA LYS A 53 -8.66 -0.25 -20.52
C LYS A 53 -7.46 -1.01 -20.00
N THR A 54 -7.20 -2.21 -20.50
CA THR A 54 -6.09 -3.07 -20.04
C THR A 54 -4.73 -2.43 -20.35
N ARG A 55 -4.60 -1.70 -21.47
CA ARG A 55 -3.39 -0.93 -21.81
C ARG A 55 -3.16 0.22 -20.81
N ARG A 56 -4.20 0.95 -20.42
CA ARG A 56 -4.12 2.00 -19.40
C ARG A 56 -3.73 1.43 -18.03
N GLU A 57 -4.32 0.31 -17.64
CA GLU A 57 -3.99 -0.39 -16.38
C GLU A 57 -2.53 -0.89 -16.37
N ALA A 58 -2.05 -1.50 -17.45
CA ALA A 58 -0.65 -1.91 -17.60
C ALA A 58 0.32 -0.71 -17.55
N THR A 59 -0.08 0.44 -18.12
CA THR A 59 0.72 1.67 -18.06
C THR A 59 0.72 2.25 -16.63
N ARG A 60 -0.38 2.17 -15.86
CA ARG A 60 -0.39 2.52 -14.43
C ARG A 60 0.58 1.63 -13.65
N ALA A 61 0.58 0.32 -13.93
CA ALA A 61 1.51 -0.62 -13.31
C ALA A 61 2.96 -0.28 -13.61
N LEU A 62 3.27 0.10 -14.86
CA LEU A 62 4.60 0.57 -15.26
C LEU A 62 5.04 1.81 -14.46
N LEU A 63 4.16 2.81 -14.32
CA LEU A 63 4.45 4.04 -13.56
C LEU A 63 4.62 3.79 -12.06
N ALA A 64 3.79 2.92 -11.49
CA ALA A 64 3.81 2.60 -10.07
C ALA A 64 4.97 1.67 -9.68
N CYS A 65 5.55 0.92 -10.62
CA CYS A 65 6.62 -0.04 -10.35
C CYS A 65 7.80 0.59 -9.59
N PRO A 66 8.16 0.09 -8.39
CA PRO A 66 9.18 0.70 -7.53
C PRO A 66 10.57 0.63 -8.14
N THR A 67 10.88 -0.42 -8.89
CA THR A 67 12.19 -0.68 -9.51
C THR A 67 12.25 -0.28 -10.99
N GLY A 68 11.08 0.09 -11.58
CA GLY A 68 10.99 0.39 -13.00
C GLY A 68 11.26 -0.83 -13.88
N SER A 69 10.94 -2.03 -13.40
CA SER A 69 11.17 -3.31 -14.08
C SER A 69 10.12 -3.63 -15.15
N ILE A 70 9.09 -2.80 -15.31
CA ILE A 70 8.10 -2.95 -16.38
C ILE A 70 8.46 -2.02 -17.52
N GLY A 71 8.48 -2.56 -18.73
CA GLY A 71 8.78 -1.82 -19.96
C GLY A 71 7.75 -2.08 -21.05
N THR A 72 7.78 -1.23 -22.06
CA THR A 72 7.04 -1.41 -23.31
C THR A 72 7.91 -1.05 -24.50
N THR A 73 7.78 -1.79 -25.60
CA THR A 73 8.39 -1.50 -26.92
C THR A 73 7.41 -0.78 -27.84
N GLY A 74 6.14 -0.74 -27.47
CA GLY A 74 5.09 -0.04 -28.18
C GLY A 74 4.95 1.42 -27.78
N GLU A 75 3.79 1.99 -28.07
CA GLU A 75 3.47 3.38 -27.70
C GLU A 75 3.51 3.58 -26.19
N ASN A 76 4.29 4.56 -25.76
CA ASN A 76 4.40 4.91 -24.33
C ASN A 76 3.31 5.92 -23.93
N LEU A 77 2.24 5.43 -23.32
CA LEU A 77 1.13 6.25 -22.83
C LEU A 77 1.38 6.88 -21.45
N SER A 78 2.60 6.81 -20.91
CA SER A 78 2.91 7.32 -19.57
C SER A 78 2.49 8.78 -19.36
N HIS A 79 2.67 9.64 -20.36
CA HIS A 79 2.27 11.06 -20.30
C HIS A 79 0.76 11.26 -20.14
N GLN A 80 -0.06 10.34 -20.69
CA GLN A 80 -1.52 10.41 -20.58
C GLN A 80 -2.02 9.81 -19.27
N VAL A 81 -1.31 8.79 -18.74
CA VAL A 81 -1.73 7.98 -17.60
C VAL A 81 -1.19 8.52 -16.27
N ILE A 82 -0.14 9.34 -16.32
CA ILE A 82 0.49 9.90 -15.12
C ILE A 82 -0.48 10.74 -14.27
N SER A 83 -1.43 11.39 -14.93
CA SER A 83 -2.50 12.19 -14.28
C SER A 83 -3.58 11.35 -13.60
N ASP A 84 -3.54 10.02 -13.73
CA ASP A 84 -4.45 9.15 -13.00
C ASP A 84 -4.10 9.08 -11.51
N PHE A 85 -2.89 9.48 -11.13
CA PHE A 85 -2.42 9.43 -9.75
C PHE A 85 -2.49 10.81 -9.05
N PRO A 86 -2.91 10.86 -7.76
CA PRO A 86 -3.34 9.73 -6.95
C PRO A 86 -4.68 9.16 -7.46
N PHE A 87 -4.80 7.84 -7.47
CA PHE A 87 -5.94 7.12 -8.03
C PHE A 87 -7.06 7.00 -6.99
N LEU A 88 -8.23 7.59 -7.27
CA LEU A 88 -9.39 7.53 -6.37
C LEU A 88 -9.86 6.08 -6.19
N ILE A 89 -9.92 5.63 -4.95
CA ILE A 89 -10.53 4.36 -4.55
C ILE A 89 -12.02 4.60 -4.30
N GLU A 90 -12.33 5.38 -3.27
CA GLU A 90 -13.69 5.72 -2.87
C GLU A 90 -13.68 6.84 -1.82
N ASP A 91 -14.71 7.68 -1.75
CA ASP A 91 -14.99 8.66 -0.68
C ASP A 91 -13.78 9.52 -0.23
N GLY A 92 -12.99 10.00 -1.20
CA GLY A 92 -11.82 10.81 -0.90
C GLY A 92 -10.59 10.02 -0.43
N VAL A 93 -10.64 8.69 -0.49
CA VAL A 93 -9.49 7.81 -0.26
C VAL A 93 -8.86 7.46 -1.59
N TYR A 94 -7.55 7.70 -1.72
CA TYR A 94 -6.78 7.52 -2.96
C TYR A 94 -5.61 6.57 -2.73
N TYR A 95 -5.27 5.80 -3.75
CA TYR A 95 -4.00 5.10 -3.87
C TYR A 95 -2.97 6.03 -4.52
N CYS A 96 -1.81 6.22 -3.88
CA CYS A 96 -0.82 7.17 -4.35
C CYS A 96 -0.09 6.72 -5.62
N GLY A 97 0.10 5.40 -5.82
CA GLY A 97 0.99 4.89 -6.85
C GLY A 97 2.45 5.29 -6.58
N PHE A 98 3.30 5.21 -7.60
CA PHE A 98 4.72 5.56 -7.51
C PHE A 98 5.42 4.94 -6.29
N ASN A 99 5.20 3.64 -6.08
CA ASN A 99 5.73 2.92 -4.93
C ASN A 99 7.25 3.04 -4.84
N SER A 100 7.78 3.02 -3.62
CA SER A 100 9.21 3.20 -3.37
C SER A 100 9.93 1.85 -3.25
N ALA A 101 11.11 1.73 -3.87
CA ALA A 101 11.99 0.59 -3.62
C ALA A 101 12.54 0.59 -2.18
N LYS A 102 12.55 1.74 -1.50
CA LYS A 102 12.96 1.85 -0.08
C LYS A 102 11.98 1.16 0.87
N SER A 103 10.72 1.01 0.45
CA SER A 103 9.66 0.29 1.17
C SER A 103 9.33 -1.05 0.49
N TYR A 104 10.28 -1.65 -0.21
CA TYR A 104 10.07 -2.87 -0.99
C TYR A 104 8.84 -2.83 -1.92
N GLY A 105 8.41 -1.63 -2.32
CA GLY A 105 7.23 -1.41 -3.14
C GLY A 105 5.92 -1.27 -2.36
N GLY A 106 5.99 -0.98 -1.08
CA GLY A 106 4.82 -0.77 -0.22
C GLY A 106 3.84 0.24 -0.79
N HIS A 107 2.55 -0.05 -0.65
CA HIS A 107 1.46 0.81 -1.06
C HIS A 107 1.29 1.95 -0.06
N SER A 108 1.00 3.14 -0.58
CA SER A 108 0.67 4.32 0.21
C SER A 108 -0.65 4.90 -0.23
N TYR A 109 -1.31 5.57 0.69
CA TYR A 109 -2.66 6.10 0.46
C TYR A 109 -2.74 7.56 0.86
N PHE A 110 -3.62 8.29 0.21
CA PHE A 110 -3.95 9.66 0.55
C PHE A 110 -5.43 9.76 0.89
N VAL A 111 -5.76 10.43 2.00
CA VAL A 111 -7.13 10.68 2.43
C VAL A 111 -7.39 12.17 2.40
N GLN A 112 -8.34 12.59 1.56
CA GLN A 112 -8.83 13.96 1.56
C GLN A 112 -9.85 14.16 2.69
N HIS A 113 -9.57 15.11 3.59
CA HIS A 113 -10.39 15.36 4.76
C HIS A 113 -10.52 16.86 5.05
N PRO A 114 -11.71 17.37 5.41
CA PRO A 114 -11.94 18.80 5.62
C PRO A 114 -11.08 19.41 6.72
N ASP A 115 -10.75 18.67 7.78
CA ASP A 115 -9.90 19.13 8.88
C ASP A 115 -8.39 18.88 8.64
N GLY A 116 -8.01 18.57 7.40
CA GLY A 116 -6.64 18.36 6.94
C GLY A 116 -6.39 16.95 6.43
N ASN A 117 -5.75 16.86 5.27
CA ASN A 117 -5.51 15.60 4.56
C ASN A 117 -4.43 14.76 5.22
N TRP A 118 -4.54 13.44 5.02
CA TRP A 118 -3.62 12.44 5.55
C TRP A 118 -2.88 11.72 4.42
N LEU A 119 -1.59 11.51 4.60
CA LEU A 119 -0.81 10.54 3.84
C LEU A 119 -0.55 9.33 4.73
N ILE A 120 -0.87 8.14 4.27
CA ILE A 120 -0.62 6.89 4.98
C ILE A 120 0.53 6.18 4.28
N ASP A 121 1.61 5.99 5.02
CA ASP A 121 2.92 5.59 4.52
C ASP A 121 3.42 6.53 3.41
N SER A 122 4.48 6.18 2.70
CA SER A 122 5.07 7.18 1.81
C SER A 122 5.52 6.59 0.47
N PRO A 123 5.00 7.14 -0.65
CA PRO A 123 5.46 6.80 -1.99
C PRO A 123 6.77 7.56 -2.32
N ARG A 124 7.28 7.38 -3.53
CA ARG A 124 8.35 8.22 -4.08
C ARG A 124 7.95 9.69 -4.09
N PHE A 125 8.86 10.57 -3.70
CA PHE A 125 8.65 12.02 -3.72
C PHE A 125 8.89 12.57 -5.13
N LEU A 126 7.81 12.69 -5.91
CA LEU A 126 7.87 13.11 -7.31
C LEU A 126 6.91 14.27 -7.59
N PRO A 127 7.30 15.24 -8.46
CA PRO A 127 6.43 16.35 -8.85
C PRO A 127 5.08 15.91 -9.42
N HIS A 128 5.05 14.79 -10.14
CA HIS A 128 3.83 14.22 -10.72
C HIS A 128 2.80 13.75 -9.69
N LEU A 129 3.21 13.54 -8.45
CA LEU A 129 2.32 13.17 -7.35
C LEU A 129 2.13 14.35 -6.38
N THR A 130 3.21 15.10 -6.08
CA THR A 130 3.12 16.18 -5.09
C THR A 130 2.27 17.36 -5.57
N ARG A 131 2.23 17.64 -6.89
CA ARG A 131 1.37 18.71 -7.45
C ARG A 131 -0.11 18.39 -7.34
N PRO A 132 -0.62 17.23 -7.81
CA PRO A 132 -2.02 16.85 -7.59
C PRO A 132 -2.42 16.83 -6.11
N ILE A 133 -1.56 16.34 -5.22
CA ILE A 133 -1.81 16.37 -3.78
C ILE A 133 -1.90 17.84 -3.27
N GLU A 134 -1.08 18.74 -3.78
CA GLU A 134 -1.13 20.16 -3.43
C GLU A 134 -2.45 20.82 -3.89
N GLU A 135 -2.91 20.47 -5.10
CA GLU A 135 -4.21 20.90 -5.65
C GLU A 135 -5.40 20.33 -4.83
N LEU A 136 -5.26 19.15 -4.25
CA LEU A 136 -6.23 18.55 -3.32
C LEU A 136 -6.16 19.15 -1.89
N GLY A 137 -5.30 20.15 -1.64
CA GLY A 137 -5.19 20.85 -0.35
C GLY A 137 -3.95 20.50 0.47
N GLY A 138 -2.99 19.78 -0.10
CA GLY A 138 -1.73 19.40 0.55
C GLY A 138 -1.89 18.27 1.57
N ILE A 139 -0.91 18.15 2.48
CA ILE A 139 -0.88 17.10 3.53
C ILE A 139 -0.75 17.81 4.88
N ARG A 140 -1.59 17.45 5.84
CA ARG A 140 -1.49 17.90 7.24
C ARG A 140 -0.83 16.85 8.13
N PHE A 141 -1.18 15.57 7.93
CA PHE A 141 -0.67 14.46 8.72
C PHE A 141 -0.07 13.38 7.82
N ILE A 142 1.04 12.78 8.26
CA ILE A 142 1.65 11.61 7.65
C ILE A 142 1.63 10.50 8.70
N PHE A 143 0.76 9.53 8.54
CA PHE A 143 0.67 8.38 9.40
C PHE A 143 1.59 7.27 8.86
N LEU A 144 2.52 6.83 9.70
CA LEU A 144 3.48 5.78 9.37
C LEU A 144 3.08 4.51 10.13
N THR A 145 2.69 3.48 9.37
CA THR A 145 2.24 2.22 9.96
C THR A 145 3.36 1.51 10.72
N HIS A 146 4.59 1.54 10.18
CA HIS A 146 5.77 0.96 10.75
C HIS A 146 7.05 1.49 10.07
N ARG A 147 8.23 1.02 10.53
CA ARG A 147 9.55 1.53 10.10
C ARG A 147 9.91 1.24 8.64
N ASP A 148 9.37 0.17 8.04
CA ASP A 148 9.83 -0.28 6.73
C ASP A 148 9.18 0.52 5.58
N ASP A 149 8.02 1.18 5.83
CA ASP A 149 7.25 1.93 4.84
C ASP A 149 7.39 3.45 4.95
N VAL A 150 8.39 3.94 5.68
CA VAL A 150 8.62 5.39 5.85
C VAL A 150 9.13 6.10 4.60
N ALA A 151 9.80 5.39 3.69
CA ALA A 151 10.37 5.83 2.40
C ALA A 151 10.78 7.32 2.34
N GLU A 152 9.93 8.17 1.72
CA GLU A 152 10.20 9.61 1.49
C GLU A 152 9.38 10.52 2.43
N ALA A 153 8.85 9.99 3.53
CA ALA A 153 7.98 10.72 4.48
C ALA A 153 8.58 12.06 4.94
N ALA A 154 9.88 12.11 5.23
CA ALA A 154 10.56 13.34 5.62
C ALA A 154 10.55 14.42 4.51
N SER A 155 10.57 14.03 3.24
CA SER A 155 10.48 14.96 2.11
C SER A 155 9.07 15.52 1.95
N TYR A 156 8.05 14.67 2.12
CA TYR A 156 6.65 15.09 2.16
C TYR A 156 6.40 16.03 3.35
N ALA A 157 6.88 15.67 4.56
CA ALA A 157 6.73 16.49 5.75
C ALA A 157 7.32 17.90 5.55
N ARG A 158 8.54 18.00 5.00
CA ARG A 158 9.17 19.31 4.70
C ARG A 158 8.39 20.13 3.68
N LYS A 159 7.92 19.51 2.57
CA LYS A 159 7.18 20.22 1.52
C LYS A 159 5.88 20.80 2.06
N PHE A 160 5.10 19.97 2.74
CA PHE A 160 3.75 20.34 3.17
C PHE A 160 3.67 20.88 4.60
N LYS A 161 4.79 20.89 5.34
CA LYS A 161 4.85 21.21 6.78
C LYS A 161 3.92 20.28 7.58
N ALA A 162 3.86 19.01 7.18
CA ALA A 162 3.00 17.99 7.76
C ALA A 162 3.61 17.38 9.01
N GLU A 163 2.76 16.99 9.98
CA GLU A 163 3.15 16.24 11.17
C GLU A 163 3.26 14.75 10.84
N ARG A 164 4.44 14.14 11.06
CA ARG A 164 4.62 12.69 10.96
C ARG A 164 4.19 12.05 12.27
N ILE A 165 3.37 11.02 12.18
CA ILE A 165 2.84 10.25 13.31
C ILE A 165 3.46 8.86 13.22
N ILE A 166 4.21 8.46 14.25
CA ILE A 166 4.90 7.15 14.29
C ILE A 166 4.87 6.59 15.72
N HIS A 167 4.91 5.27 15.87
CA HIS A 167 5.04 4.64 17.17
C HIS A 167 6.46 4.81 17.75
N ARG A 168 6.58 4.90 19.07
CA ARG A 168 7.87 5.04 19.78
C ARG A 168 8.87 3.95 19.40
N ASP A 169 8.43 2.71 19.30
CA ASP A 169 9.30 1.58 18.97
C ASP A 169 9.79 1.59 17.51
N GLU A 170 9.22 2.46 16.66
CA GLU A 170 9.61 2.68 15.25
C GLU A 170 10.38 4.00 15.03
N LEU A 171 10.57 4.79 16.09
CA LEU A 171 11.11 6.15 16.02
C LEU A 171 12.50 6.23 15.36
N SER A 172 13.29 5.17 15.44
CA SER A 172 14.61 5.11 14.77
C SER A 172 14.55 5.33 13.25
N ALA A 173 13.41 5.02 12.61
CA ALA A 173 13.21 5.23 11.18
C ALA A 173 12.87 6.71 10.84
N GLN A 174 12.34 7.46 11.80
CA GLN A 174 11.98 8.88 11.69
C GLN A 174 12.30 9.61 13.01
N PRO A 175 13.58 9.82 13.35
CA PRO A 175 13.98 10.34 14.68
C PRO A 175 13.37 11.71 15.00
N ASP A 176 13.14 12.52 13.98
CA ASP A 176 12.60 13.89 14.09
C ASP A 176 11.06 13.93 13.83
N ALA A 177 10.35 12.82 13.99
CA ALA A 177 8.89 12.82 13.82
C ALA A 177 8.22 13.71 14.87
N GLU A 178 7.22 14.44 14.43
CA GLU A 178 6.57 15.50 15.21
C GLU A 178 5.62 14.92 16.26
N ARG A 179 5.03 13.75 16.02
CA ARG A 179 4.07 13.12 16.92
C ARG A 179 4.37 11.65 17.16
N ILE A 180 4.66 11.35 18.40
CA ILE A 180 5.04 10.00 18.83
C ILE A 180 3.87 9.35 19.56
N ILE A 181 3.44 8.19 19.07
CA ILE A 181 2.46 7.33 19.73
C ILE A 181 3.21 6.38 20.67
N ASP A 182 2.66 6.16 21.85
CA ASP A 182 3.25 5.27 22.87
C ASP A 182 2.22 4.31 23.43
N GLY A 183 2.64 3.09 23.74
CA GLY A 183 1.78 2.07 24.31
C GLY A 183 0.93 1.32 23.30
N VAL A 184 -0.02 0.53 23.80
CA VAL A 184 -0.82 -0.42 22.97
C VAL A 184 -2.31 -0.06 22.91
N GLU A 185 -2.70 1.04 23.57
CA GLU A 185 -4.10 1.45 23.63
C GLU A 185 -4.50 2.20 22.36
N THR A 186 -5.76 2.05 21.97
CA THR A 186 -6.32 2.76 20.81
C THR A 186 -6.47 4.24 21.14
N ILE A 187 -6.07 5.09 20.20
CA ILE A 187 -6.16 6.54 20.29
C ILE A 187 -7.23 7.04 19.32
N ASN A 188 -8.28 7.65 19.87
CA ASN A 188 -9.24 8.41 19.07
C ASN A 188 -8.59 9.77 18.72
N PHE A 189 -7.81 9.79 17.62
CA PHE A 189 -7.06 10.96 17.20
C PHE A 189 -7.96 12.09 16.71
N HIS A 190 -9.04 11.71 16.05
CA HIS A 190 -10.09 12.57 15.52
C HIS A 190 -11.41 11.77 15.51
N PRO A 191 -12.60 12.38 15.50
CA PRO A 191 -13.86 11.63 15.39
C PRO A 191 -13.89 10.63 14.23
N ASP A 192 -13.24 10.97 13.11
CA ASP A 192 -13.16 10.11 11.92
C ASP A 192 -11.92 9.19 11.91
N PHE A 193 -10.91 9.39 12.78
CA PHE A 193 -9.65 8.66 12.73
C PHE A 193 -9.29 8.00 14.06
N GLN A 194 -9.10 6.69 14.03
CA GLN A 194 -8.63 5.90 15.17
C GLN A 194 -7.26 5.27 14.83
N ILE A 195 -6.26 5.57 15.64
CA ILE A 195 -4.95 4.93 15.58
C ILE A 195 -4.97 3.73 16.51
N ILE A 196 -4.73 2.55 15.97
CA ILE A 196 -4.81 1.29 16.70
C ILE A 196 -3.42 0.65 16.69
N PRO A 197 -2.66 0.70 17.79
CA PRO A 197 -1.41 -0.03 17.92
C PRO A 197 -1.65 -1.54 17.79
N THR A 198 -0.89 -2.15 16.89
CA THR A 198 -0.99 -3.56 16.52
C THR A 198 0.40 -4.19 16.46
N PRO A 199 1.09 -4.36 17.60
CA PRO A 199 2.40 -4.99 17.61
C PRO A 199 2.34 -6.40 17.00
N GLY A 200 3.38 -6.78 16.26
CA GLY A 200 3.46 -8.11 15.64
C GLY A 200 4.39 -8.15 14.45
N HIS A 201 4.00 -7.60 13.30
CA HIS A 201 4.89 -7.48 12.13
C HIS A 201 6.19 -6.75 12.52
N THR A 202 6.09 -5.56 13.08
CA THR A 202 7.14 -4.91 13.86
C THR A 202 6.62 -4.62 15.28
N ARG A 203 7.51 -4.20 16.19
CA ARG A 203 7.16 -3.95 17.58
C ARG A 203 6.20 -2.78 17.75
N GLY A 204 6.40 -1.71 16.97
CA GLY A 204 5.58 -0.51 17.01
C GLY A 204 4.59 -0.38 15.86
N HIS A 205 4.24 -1.48 15.20
CA HIS A 205 3.28 -1.46 14.11
C HIS A 205 1.92 -0.89 14.56
N MET A 206 1.31 -0.06 13.72
CA MET A 206 -0.01 0.53 13.95
C MET A 206 -0.86 0.43 12.70
N VAL A 207 -2.17 0.31 12.87
CA VAL A 207 -3.14 0.47 11.79
C VAL A 207 -3.97 1.74 12.02
N LEU A 208 -4.49 2.31 10.93
CA LEU A 208 -5.37 3.47 10.95
C LEU A 208 -6.76 3.07 10.48
N CYS A 209 -7.78 3.32 11.33
CA CYS A 209 -9.17 3.15 10.95
C CYS A 209 -9.79 4.52 10.66
N TYR A 210 -10.33 4.70 9.44
CA TYR A 210 -10.97 5.92 9.00
C TYR A 210 -12.47 5.69 8.80
N ARG A 211 -13.28 6.47 9.50
CA ARG A 211 -14.76 6.46 9.47
C ARG A 211 -15.41 5.10 9.72
N ASN A 212 -14.75 4.23 10.50
CA ASN A 212 -15.19 2.85 10.71
C ASN A 212 -15.46 2.10 9.39
N ARG A 213 -14.78 2.48 8.32
CA ARG A 213 -14.98 1.95 6.97
C ARG A 213 -13.69 1.55 6.28
N PHE A 214 -12.63 2.36 6.38
CA PHE A 214 -11.35 2.08 5.74
C PHE A 214 -10.30 1.71 6.79
N LEU A 215 -9.71 0.53 6.68
CA LEU A 215 -8.63 0.08 7.54
C LEU A 215 -7.33 0.03 6.74
N PHE A 216 -6.39 0.94 7.07
CA PHE A 216 -5.04 0.94 6.51
C PHE A 216 -4.18 0.07 7.41
N THR A 217 -3.75 -1.07 6.87
CA THR A 217 -3.20 -2.18 7.67
C THR A 217 -1.69 -2.30 7.61
N GLY A 218 -0.98 -1.46 6.82
CA GLY A 218 0.45 -1.68 6.59
C GLY A 218 0.69 -3.15 6.20
N ASP A 219 1.68 -3.77 6.81
CA ASP A 219 2.07 -5.16 6.51
C ASP A 219 1.43 -6.20 7.45
N HIS A 220 0.35 -5.79 8.12
CA HIS A 220 -0.25 -6.62 9.16
C HIS A 220 -1.32 -7.58 8.64
N LEU A 221 -2.11 -7.15 7.63
CA LEU A 221 -3.26 -7.89 7.09
C LEU A 221 -3.52 -7.47 5.65
N TRP A 222 -3.75 -8.46 4.77
CA TRP A 222 -4.10 -8.23 3.37
C TRP A 222 -5.07 -9.29 2.85
N TRP A 223 -5.61 -9.11 1.65
CA TRP A 223 -6.36 -10.14 0.95
C TRP A 223 -5.42 -11.03 0.12
N SER A 224 -5.56 -12.34 0.25
CA SER A 224 -4.81 -13.32 -0.55
C SER A 224 -5.67 -13.82 -1.71
N ARG A 225 -5.21 -13.58 -2.95
CA ARG A 225 -5.85 -14.12 -4.15
C ARG A 225 -5.84 -15.65 -4.17
N VAL A 226 -4.78 -16.26 -3.68
CA VAL A 226 -4.63 -17.72 -3.66
C VAL A 226 -5.61 -18.36 -2.68
N ARG A 227 -5.76 -17.77 -1.50
CA ARG A 227 -6.65 -18.28 -0.43
C ARG A 227 -8.08 -17.77 -0.56
N GLN A 228 -8.32 -16.76 -1.38
CA GLN A 228 -9.60 -16.06 -1.48
C GLN A 228 -10.13 -15.64 -0.10
N GLY A 229 -9.26 -15.04 0.73
CA GLY A 229 -9.57 -14.64 2.09
C GLY A 229 -8.49 -13.76 2.71
N LEU A 230 -8.75 -13.22 3.89
CA LEU A 230 -7.77 -12.44 4.64
C LEU A 230 -6.55 -13.28 5.01
N SER A 231 -5.38 -12.67 5.03
CA SER A 231 -4.10 -13.33 5.25
C SER A 231 -3.12 -12.44 5.99
N ALA A 232 -2.20 -13.08 6.71
CA ALA A 232 -0.98 -12.52 7.26
C ALA A 232 0.12 -13.60 7.17
N SER A 233 1.39 -13.21 7.16
CA SER A 233 2.52 -14.14 7.00
C SER A 233 3.45 -14.12 8.20
N ALA A 234 3.87 -15.31 8.63
CA ALA A 234 4.94 -15.46 9.61
C ALA A 234 6.33 -15.20 8.99
N ASP A 235 6.48 -15.49 7.68
CA ASP A 235 7.75 -15.35 6.96
C ASP A 235 8.17 -13.87 6.79
N TYR A 236 7.21 -12.94 6.81
CA TYR A 236 7.41 -11.50 6.73
C TYR A 236 7.04 -10.80 8.04
N CYS A 237 7.19 -11.47 9.19
CA CYS A 237 6.95 -10.93 10.51
C CYS A 237 8.27 -10.79 11.28
N TRP A 238 8.71 -9.54 11.48
CA TRP A 238 10.05 -9.26 12.02
C TRP A 238 10.11 -9.26 13.54
N TYR A 239 8.96 -9.13 14.23
CA TYR A 239 8.93 -9.12 15.69
C TYR A 239 8.32 -10.41 16.26
N SER A 240 7.02 -10.63 16.11
CA SER A 240 6.34 -11.78 16.71
C SER A 240 5.01 -12.08 16.02
N PHE A 241 4.94 -13.20 15.31
CA PHE A 241 3.70 -13.60 14.65
C PHE A 241 2.57 -13.94 15.64
N PRO A 242 2.81 -14.58 16.81
CA PRO A 242 1.80 -14.74 17.84
C PRO A 242 1.22 -13.41 18.36
N GLU A 243 2.06 -12.36 18.53
CA GLU A 243 1.57 -11.01 18.88
C GLU A 243 0.78 -10.39 17.74
N GLN A 244 1.18 -10.61 16.48
CA GLN A 244 0.42 -10.18 15.31
C GLN A 244 -0.98 -10.77 15.29
N LEU A 245 -1.13 -12.06 15.58
CA LEU A 245 -2.44 -12.72 15.66
C LEU A 245 -3.31 -12.15 16.80
N LYS A 246 -2.73 -11.84 17.96
CA LYS A 246 -3.44 -11.17 19.05
C LYS A 246 -3.91 -9.76 18.66
N SER A 247 -3.05 -9.00 18.00
CA SER A 247 -3.36 -7.68 17.47
C SER A 247 -4.48 -7.74 16.43
N LEU A 248 -4.46 -8.73 15.53
CA LEU A 248 -5.52 -8.96 14.55
C LEU A 248 -6.84 -9.36 15.23
N ALA A 249 -6.79 -10.13 16.32
CA ALA A 249 -7.98 -10.46 17.11
C ALA A 249 -8.64 -9.22 17.73
N LYS A 250 -7.84 -8.20 18.12
CA LYS A 250 -8.33 -6.89 18.60
C LYS A 250 -9.18 -6.19 17.54
N LEU A 251 -8.89 -6.35 16.24
CA LEU A 251 -9.63 -5.71 15.15
C LEU A 251 -11.07 -6.21 15.02
N LYS A 252 -11.45 -7.31 15.66
CA LYS A 252 -12.85 -7.75 15.74
C LYS A 252 -13.76 -6.74 16.44
N ASN A 253 -13.20 -5.84 17.25
CA ASN A 253 -13.94 -4.80 17.95
C ASN A 253 -14.22 -3.55 17.08
N TYR A 254 -13.76 -3.55 15.82
CA TYR A 254 -13.88 -2.42 14.91
C TYR A 254 -14.69 -2.80 13.68
N SER A 255 -15.48 -1.86 13.17
CA SER A 255 -16.16 -2.02 11.89
C SER A 255 -15.27 -1.49 10.76
N PHE A 256 -15.17 -2.21 9.65
CA PHE A 256 -14.54 -1.74 8.42
C PHE A 256 -15.00 -2.57 7.23
N GLU A 257 -15.01 -1.93 6.07
CA GLU A 257 -15.39 -2.52 4.77
C GLU A 257 -14.19 -2.69 3.84
N TRP A 258 -13.18 -1.83 3.99
CA TRP A 258 -11.94 -1.86 3.23
C TRP A 258 -10.78 -2.33 4.09
N VAL A 259 -9.98 -3.24 3.54
CA VAL A 259 -8.61 -3.52 3.98
C VAL A 259 -7.66 -2.96 2.92
N LEU A 260 -6.83 -1.99 3.32
CA LEU A 260 -5.89 -1.25 2.48
C LEU A 260 -4.46 -1.50 2.99
N PRO A 261 -3.79 -2.56 2.51
CA PRO A 261 -2.49 -2.97 3.03
C PRO A 261 -1.32 -2.19 2.42
N GLY A 262 -0.14 -2.24 3.07
CA GLY A 262 1.14 -1.84 2.50
C GLY A 262 1.62 -2.84 1.45
N HIS A 263 1.49 -4.15 1.73
CA HIS A 263 1.78 -5.22 0.78
C HIS A 263 0.60 -6.19 0.64
N GLY A 264 0.44 -6.77 -0.55
CA GLY A 264 -0.66 -7.66 -0.87
C GLY A 264 -1.91 -6.96 -1.38
N GLN A 265 -2.97 -7.73 -1.62
CA GLN A 265 -4.16 -7.21 -2.27
C GLN A 265 -5.07 -6.46 -1.30
N ARG A 266 -5.53 -5.28 -1.72
CA ARG A 266 -6.65 -4.59 -1.08
C ARG A 266 -7.97 -5.29 -1.38
N VAL A 267 -8.94 -5.18 -0.48
CA VAL A 267 -10.28 -5.77 -0.65
C VAL A 267 -11.35 -4.87 -0.07
N HIS A 268 -12.51 -4.88 -0.73
CA HIS A 268 -13.76 -4.29 -0.25
C HIS A 268 -14.80 -5.38 -0.07
N LEU A 269 -15.36 -5.47 1.13
CA LEU A 269 -16.46 -6.37 1.47
C LEU A 269 -17.43 -5.62 2.41
N PRO A 270 -18.72 -5.95 2.40
CA PRO A 270 -19.63 -5.47 3.45
C PRO A 270 -19.07 -5.79 4.85
N ALA A 271 -19.27 -4.89 5.81
CA ALA A 271 -18.66 -4.97 7.15
C ALA A 271 -18.88 -6.32 7.84
N GLU A 272 -20.09 -6.90 7.74
CA GLU A 272 -20.39 -8.22 8.31
C GLU A 272 -19.57 -9.33 7.66
N GLN A 273 -19.42 -9.29 6.32
CA GLN A 273 -18.62 -10.26 5.59
C GLN A 273 -17.14 -10.09 5.93
N MET A 274 -16.65 -8.86 6.04
CA MET A 274 -15.26 -8.58 6.45
C MET A 274 -14.96 -9.13 7.85
N GLN A 275 -15.88 -8.96 8.80
CA GLN A 275 -15.76 -9.53 10.15
C GLN A 275 -15.81 -11.06 10.14
N HIS A 276 -16.61 -11.65 9.25
CA HIS A 276 -16.63 -13.10 9.06
C HIS A 276 -15.28 -13.61 8.55
N GLU A 277 -14.72 -12.98 7.51
CA GLU A 277 -13.40 -13.32 6.94
C GLU A 277 -12.28 -13.21 7.98
N LEU A 278 -12.28 -12.13 8.77
CA LEU A 278 -11.33 -11.96 9.87
C LEU A 278 -11.48 -13.10 10.91
N GLY A 279 -12.72 -13.45 11.25
CA GLY A 279 -13.02 -14.56 12.16
C GLY A 279 -12.53 -15.91 11.64
N GLN A 280 -12.71 -16.19 10.34
CA GLN A 280 -12.24 -17.42 9.69
C GLN A 280 -10.70 -17.48 9.65
N PHE A 281 -10.05 -16.36 9.27
CA PHE A 281 -8.60 -16.27 9.28
C PHE A 281 -8.02 -16.62 10.66
N LEU A 282 -8.55 -16.02 11.72
CA LEU A 282 -8.06 -16.24 13.10
C LEU A 282 -8.30 -17.67 13.59
N LYS A 283 -9.43 -18.30 13.25
CA LYS A 283 -9.70 -19.70 13.60
C LYS A 283 -8.73 -20.67 12.95
N ASN A 284 -8.31 -20.39 11.71
CA ASN A 284 -7.41 -21.28 10.97
C ASN A 284 -5.93 -21.11 11.36
N ARG A 285 -5.61 -20.22 12.28
CA ARG A 285 -4.24 -19.89 12.73
C ARG A 285 -4.02 -20.07 14.25
N GLY A 286 -5.08 -20.24 15.02
CA GLY A 286 -5.04 -20.65 16.43
C GLY A 286 -5.22 -22.14 16.52
#